data_95a4b3433e2212df0b363803d2828634
#
_entry.id   95a4b3433e2212df0b363803d2828634
#
_cell.length_a   1.000
_cell.length_b   1.000
_cell.length_c   1.000
_cell.angle_alpha   90.00
_cell.angle_beta   90.00
_cell.angle_gamma   90.00
#
_symmetry.space_group_name_H-M   'P 1'
#
loop_
_entity.id
_entity.type
_entity.pdbx_description
1 polymer ?
#
loop_
_entity_poly.entity_id
_entity_poly.type
_entity_poly.pdbx_seq_one_letter_code
_entity_poly.pdbx_strand_id
1 'polypeptide(L)'
;PVDEVLVVGHSSGAHLAISVVADLIRAGHLPAGGPRLALLTLGQVVPMVSFLPRAKQLRADLAYLATQDALTWVDVTAPGDGCCFALCDPVAVSGVTPPGKRWPLVISAAFTQSLSPARWKALRWRFFRLHFQYLCAFDRPKDYDYFQITAGPLTLADRFRDRAPSASRIDVAASKYTSMALP
;
A
#
# COMPACT_ATOMS: atom_id res chain seq x y z
N PRO A 1 11.58 -3.43 24.15
CA PRO A 1 10.88 -4.29 23.17
C PRO A 1 10.25 -3.41 22.10
N VAL A 2 10.27 -3.88 20.87
CA VAL A 2 9.62 -3.20 19.72
C VAL A 2 8.43 -4.06 19.34
N ASP A 3 7.24 -3.47 19.26
CA ASP A 3 6.00 -4.20 18.99
C ASP A 3 5.77 -4.44 17.49
N GLU A 4 6.27 -3.54 16.65
CA GLU A 4 6.11 -3.58 15.20
C GLU A 4 7.34 -3.02 14.47
N VAL A 5 7.67 -3.59 13.32
CA VAL A 5 8.54 -2.99 12.31
C VAL A 5 7.67 -2.59 11.13
N LEU A 6 7.49 -1.29 10.93
CA LEU A 6 6.71 -0.73 9.84
C LEU A 6 7.62 -0.30 8.68
N VAL A 7 7.46 -0.96 7.53
CA VAL A 7 8.09 -0.54 6.27
C VAL A 7 7.12 0.38 5.53
N VAL A 8 7.58 1.56 5.15
CA VAL A 8 6.77 2.54 4.40
C VAL A 8 7.34 2.72 3.01
N GLY A 9 6.52 2.50 1.98
CA GLY A 9 6.86 2.73 0.58
C GLY A 9 5.95 3.80 -0.04
N HIS A 10 6.51 4.95 -0.45
CA HIS A 10 5.76 6.00 -1.13
C HIS A 10 6.10 6.03 -2.62
N SER A 11 5.08 6.19 -3.48
CA SER A 11 5.25 6.32 -4.93
C SER A 11 6.00 5.11 -5.52
N SER A 12 7.12 5.33 -6.20
CA SER A 12 8.02 4.26 -6.69
C SER A 12 8.63 3.44 -5.55
N GLY A 13 8.78 4.01 -4.35
CA GLY A 13 9.23 3.26 -3.17
C GLY A 13 8.28 2.12 -2.77
N ALA A 14 7.02 2.16 -3.21
CA ALA A 14 6.05 1.12 -2.91
C ALA A 14 6.44 -0.24 -3.51
N HIS A 15 6.81 -0.30 -4.81
CA HIS A 15 7.21 -1.58 -5.41
C HIS A 15 8.57 -2.07 -4.91
N LEU A 16 9.48 -1.17 -4.53
CA LEU A 16 10.72 -1.57 -3.86
C LEU A 16 10.44 -2.17 -2.47
N ALA A 17 9.59 -1.52 -1.67
CA ALA A 17 9.20 -2.01 -0.35
C ALA A 17 8.53 -3.38 -0.43
N ILE A 18 7.66 -3.62 -1.43
CA ILE A 18 7.04 -4.92 -1.70
C ILE A 18 8.11 -6.01 -1.89
N SER A 19 9.10 -5.79 -2.78
CA SER A 19 10.14 -6.78 -3.03
C SER A 19 11.04 -6.99 -1.81
N VAL A 20 11.44 -5.92 -1.11
CA VAL A 20 12.25 -6.02 0.11
C VAL A 20 11.52 -6.81 1.20
N VAL A 21 10.24 -6.54 1.45
CA VAL A 21 9.45 -7.27 2.45
C VAL A 21 9.26 -8.73 2.06
N ALA A 22 9.03 -9.01 0.76
CA ALA A 22 8.94 -10.38 0.27
C ALA A 22 10.24 -11.17 0.51
N ASP A 23 11.39 -10.56 0.23
CA ASP A 23 12.69 -11.18 0.45
C ASP A 23 12.99 -11.40 1.93
N LEU A 24 12.65 -10.45 2.80
CA LEU A 24 12.80 -10.58 4.26
C LEU A 24 12.01 -11.79 4.81
N ILE A 25 10.76 -11.96 4.36
CA ILE A 25 9.93 -13.09 4.80
C ILE A 25 10.48 -14.41 4.26
N ARG A 26 10.83 -14.47 2.96
CA ARG A 26 11.41 -15.69 2.34
C ARG A 26 12.72 -16.13 2.99
N ALA A 27 13.54 -15.16 3.36
CA ALA A 27 14.82 -15.42 4.03
C ALA A 27 14.67 -15.86 5.50
N GLY A 28 13.46 -15.86 6.04
CA GLY A 28 13.21 -16.25 7.43
C GLY A 28 13.84 -15.32 8.46
N HIS A 29 14.07 -14.06 8.10
CA HIS A 29 14.69 -13.07 9.00
C HIS A 29 13.74 -12.52 10.06
N LEU A 30 12.49 -13.00 10.12
CA LEU A 30 11.56 -12.64 11.16
C LEU A 30 11.73 -13.58 12.36
N PRO A 31 12.23 -13.11 13.50
CA PRO A 31 12.41 -13.95 14.68
C PRO A 31 11.06 -14.44 15.22
N ALA A 32 10.98 -15.72 15.60
CA ALA A 32 9.82 -16.24 16.28
C ALA A 32 9.56 -15.45 17.58
N GLY A 33 8.35 -14.92 17.76
CA GLY A 33 8.01 -14.04 18.88
C GLY A 33 8.62 -12.63 18.81
N GLY A 34 9.21 -12.25 17.68
CA GLY A 34 9.70 -10.90 17.41
C GLY A 34 8.59 -9.89 17.09
N PRO A 35 8.98 -8.64 16.75
CA PRO A 35 8.03 -7.61 16.38
C PRO A 35 7.20 -8.01 15.15
N ARG A 36 5.96 -7.54 15.09
CA ARG A 36 5.11 -7.73 13.93
C ARG A 36 5.69 -7.01 12.72
N LEU A 37 5.57 -7.59 11.52
CA LEU A 37 5.97 -6.92 10.29
C LEU A 37 4.75 -6.24 9.67
N ALA A 38 4.90 -4.98 9.29
CA ALA A 38 3.87 -4.20 8.63
C ALA A 38 4.42 -3.48 7.40
N LEU A 39 3.60 -3.39 6.35
CA LEU A 39 3.89 -2.68 5.12
C LEU A 39 2.80 -1.63 4.88
N LEU A 40 3.21 -0.39 4.72
CA LEU A 40 2.33 0.73 4.35
C LEU A 40 2.77 1.27 2.98
N THR A 41 1.96 1.05 1.96
CA THR A 41 2.19 1.63 0.63
C THR A 41 1.32 2.87 0.43
N LEU A 42 1.94 3.97 0.00
CA LEU A 42 1.33 5.29 -0.11
C LEU A 42 1.45 5.83 -1.53
N GLY A 43 0.35 6.28 -2.13
CA GLY A 43 0.36 6.86 -3.47
C GLY A 43 1.07 5.98 -4.48
N GLN A 44 0.85 4.68 -4.44
CA GLN A 44 1.64 3.69 -5.16
C GLN A 44 1.51 3.79 -6.67
N VAL A 45 2.60 3.45 -7.36
CA VAL A 45 2.71 3.35 -8.81
C VAL A 45 3.13 1.95 -9.26
N VAL A 46 2.77 0.93 -8.50
CA VAL A 46 3.12 -0.49 -8.74
C VAL A 46 2.76 -0.94 -10.16
N PRO A 47 1.58 -0.61 -10.72
CA PRO A 47 1.21 -0.99 -12.07
C PRO A 47 2.15 -0.47 -13.16
N MET A 48 2.85 0.66 -12.96
CA MET A 48 3.86 1.14 -13.91
C MET A 48 4.96 0.11 -14.18
N VAL A 49 5.27 -0.72 -13.17
CA VAL A 49 6.30 -1.75 -13.28
C VAL A 49 5.67 -3.12 -13.50
N SER A 50 4.67 -3.51 -12.69
CA SER A 50 4.08 -4.86 -12.75
C SER A 50 3.42 -5.18 -14.10
N PHE A 51 2.99 -4.16 -14.87
CA PHE A 51 2.42 -4.32 -16.21
C PHE A 51 3.48 -4.50 -17.30
N LEU A 52 4.77 -4.42 -16.98
CA LEU A 52 5.84 -4.66 -17.94
C LEU A 52 6.07 -6.17 -18.14
N PRO A 53 6.41 -6.63 -19.37
CA PRO A 53 6.55 -8.06 -19.67
C PRO A 53 7.60 -8.76 -18.78
N ARG A 54 8.69 -8.09 -18.44
CA ARG A 54 9.81 -8.65 -17.66
C ARG A 54 9.66 -8.54 -16.15
N ALA A 55 8.64 -7.87 -15.63
CA ALA A 55 8.44 -7.67 -14.19
C ALA A 55 7.92 -8.92 -13.44
N LYS A 56 8.42 -10.09 -13.82
CA LYS A 56 8.01 -11.39 -13.26
C LYS A 56 8.25 -11.49 -11.77
N GLN A 57 9.39 -10.94 -11.29
CA GLN A 57 9.74 -10.96 -9.86
C GLN A 57 8.75 -10.14 -9.06
N LEU A 58 8.48 -8.89 -9.44
CA LEU A 58 7.52 -8.06 -8.72
C LEU A 58 6.11 -8.71 -8.68
N ARG A 59 5.69 -9.34 -9.77
CA ARG A 59 4.41 -10.07 -9.79
C ARG A 59 4.42 -11.26 -8.83
N ALA A 60 5.52 -12.00 -8.75
CA ALA A 60 5.68 -13.09 -7.79
C ALA A 60 5.67 -12.57 -6.34
N ASP A 61 6.31 -11.43 -6.08
CA ASP A 61 6.34 -10.81 -4.75
C ASP A 61 4.94 -10.33 -4.34
N LEU A 62 4.19 -9.71 -5.26
CA LEU A 62 2.80 -9.30 -5.06
C LEU A 62 1.91 -10.50 -4.67
N ALA A 63 1.97 -11.58 -5.45
CA ALA A 63 1.20 -12.79 -5.18
C ALA A 63 1.62 -13.44 -3.84
N TYR A 64 2.92 -13.50 -3.56
CA TYR A 64 3.46 -14.06 -2.32
C TYR A 64 2.98 -13.28 -1.09
N LEU A 65 3.18 -11.95 -1.07
CA LEU A 65 2.80 -11.12 0.08
C LEU A 65 1.30 -11.12 0.32
N ALA A 66 0.50 -11.29 -0.73
CA ALA A 66 -0.96 -11.25 -0.63
C ALA A 66 -1.56 -12.30 0.31
N THR A 67 -0.83 -13.36 0.64
CA THR A 67 -1.30 -14.48 1.48
C THR A 67 -0.54 -14.63 2.80
N GLN A 68 0.44 -13.77 3.09
CA GLN A 68 1.32 -13.94 4.26
C GLN A 68 0.61 -13.60 5.58
N ASP A 69 0.61 -14.53 6.51
CA ASP A 69 0.08 -14.35 7.87
C ASP A 69 1.00 -13.48 8.75
N ALA A 70 2.29 -13.51 8.47
CA ALA A 70 3.31 -12.75 9.20
C ALA A 70 3.32 -11.24 8.86
N LEU A 71 2.46 -10.81 7.92
CA LEU A 71 2.43 -9.45 7.39
C LEU A 71 1.07 -8.80 7.65
N THR A 72 1.08 -7.51 7.95
CA THR A 72 -0.08 -6.62 7.76
C THR A 72 0.27 -5.62 6.66
N TRP A 73 -0.52 -5.57 5.57
CA TRP A 73 -0.26 -4.67 4.48
C TRP A 73 -1.48 -3.77 4.19
N VAL A 74 -1.27 -2.46 4.32
CA VAL A 74 -2.27 -1.43 3.99
C VAL A 74 -1.76 -0.60 2.82
N ASP A 75 -2.60 -0.45 1.79
CA ASP A 75 -2.34 0.38 0.62
C ASP A 75 -3.25 1.62 0.64
N VAL A 76 -2.64 2.79 0.63
CA VAL A 76 -3.35 4.07 0.76
C VAL A 76 -3.11 4.93 -0.47
N THR A 77 -4.17 5.22 -1.19
CA THR A 77 -4.15 6.10 -2.36
C THR A 77 -5.32 7.08 -2.31
N ALA A 78 -5.38 8.03 -3.22
CA ALA A 78 -6.49 8.98 -3.27
C ALA A 78 -6.87 9.31 -4.71
N PRO A 79 -8.15 9.27 -5.09
CA PRO A 79 -8.61 9.60 -6.45
C PRO A 79 -8.22 10.99 -6.95
N GLY A 80 -7.93 11.92 -6.04
CA GLY A 80 -7.46 13.26 -6.40
C GLY A 80 -5.97 13.35 -6.74
N ASP A 81 -5.21 12.28 -6.49
CA ASP A 81 -3.77 12.22 -6.80
C ASP A 81 -3.56 11.66 -8.21
N GLY A 82 -3.27 12.53 -9.16
CA GLY A 82 -3.00 12.16 -10.56
C GLY A 82 -1.65 11.49 -10.81
N CYS A 83 -0.82 11.32 -9.76
CA CYS A 83 0.49 10.66 -9.87
C CYS A 83 0.46 9.20 -9.43
N CYS A 84 -0.64 8.68 -8.92
CA CYS A 84 -0.75 7.29 -8.44
C CYS A 84 -1.83 6.49 -9.17
N PHE A 85 -1.82 5.17 -8.96
CA PHE A 85 -2.92 4.29 -9.38
C PHE A 85 -3.98 4.23 -8.28
N ALA A 86 -4.78 5.28 -8.23
CA ALA A 86 -5.74 5.52 -7.16
C ALA A 86 -6.72 4.36 -6.99
N LEU A 87 -6.79 3.83 -5.77
CA LEU A 87 -7.65 2.72 -5.35
C LEU A 87 -7.49 1.42 -6.17
N CYS A 88 -6.47 1.32 -7.01
CA CYS A 88 -6.12 0.07 -7.67
C CYS A 88 -5.47 -0.88 -6.67
N ASP A 89 -6.07 -2.04 -6.44
CA ASP A 89 -5.43 -3.12 -5.71
C ASP A 89 -4.25 -3.64 -6.54
N PRO A 90 -2.99 -3.43 -6.11
CA PRO A 90 -1.83 -3.72 -6.94
C PRO A 90 -1.68 -5.21 -7.30
N VAL A 91 -2.19 -6.10 -6.46
CA VAL A 91 -2.19 -7.55 -6.72
C VAL A 91 -3.22 -7.91 -7.78
N ALA A 92 -4.46 -7.41 -7.59
CA ALA A 92 -5.56 -7.74 -8.47
C ALA A 92 -5.37 -7.15 -9.87
N VAL A 93 -5.05 -5.85 -9.99
CA VAL A 93 -4.86 -5.21 -11.31
C VAL A 93 -3.66 -5.78 -12.08
N SER A 94 -2.67 -6.33 -11.37
CA SER A 94 -1.54 -7.04 -11.97
C SER A 94 -1.90 -8.44 -12.48
N GLY A 95 -3.11 -8.93 -12.19
CA GLY A 95 -3.60 -10.23 -12.64
C GLY A 95 -2.93 -11.42 -11.95
N VAL A 96 -2.47 -11.25 -10.71
CA VAL A 96 -1.74 -12.26 -9.95
C VAL A 96 -2.37 -12.56 -8.58
N THR A 97 -3.67 -12.39 -8.48
CA THR A 97 -4.43 -12.69 -7.26
C THR A 97 -4.38 -14.18 -6.93
N PRO A 98 -3.75 -14.58 -5.83
CA PRO A 98 -3.71 -15.98 -5.42
C PRO A 98 -5.02 -16.39 -4.70
N PRO A 99 -5.35 -17.69 -4.65
CA PRO A 99 -6.34 -18.21 -3.72
C PRO A 99 -5.97 -17.83 -2.28
N GLY A 100 -6.98 -17.48 -1.47
CA GLY A 100 -6.75 -17.09 -0.08
C GLY A 100 -6.12 -15.71 0.12
N LYS A 101 -6.17 -14.84 -0.89
CA LYS A 101 -5.69 -13.46 -0.80
C LYS A 101 -6.28 -12.75 0.41
N ARG A 102 -5.41 -12.13 1.22
CA ARG A 102 -5.73 -11.30 2.40
C ARG A 102 -5.36 -9.83 2.18
N TRP A 103 -4.21 -9.60 1.54
CA TRP A 103 -3.58 -8.30 1.39
C TRP A 103 -3.51 -7.81 -0.07
N PRO A 104 -3.39 -6.51 -0.28
CA PRO A 104 -3.46 -5.44 0.73
C PRO A 104 -4.89 -5.09 1.15
N LEU A 105 -5.02 -4.42 2.32
CA LEU A 105 -6.18 -3.62 2.64
C LEU A 105 -6.07 -2.29 1.88
N VAL A 106 -6.88 -2.10 0.83
CA VAL A 106 -6.87 -0.89 0.01
C VAL A 106 -7.84 0.14 0.57
N ILE A 107 -7.32 1.30 0.98
CA ILE A 107 -8.12 2.41 1.53
C ILE A 107 -7.81 3.74 0.86
N SER A 108 -8.77 4.67 0.95
CA SER A 108 -8.61 6.02 0.43
C SER A 108 -8.13 6.99 1.51
N ALA A 109 -7.12 7.82 1.21
CA ALA A 109 -6.78 8.99 2.02
C ALA A 109 -7.83 10.11 1.91
N ALA A 110 -8.78 9.99 0.99
CA ALA A 110 -9.95 10.86 0.82
C ALA A 110 -9.61 12.37 0.85
N PHE A 111 -8.63 12.82 0.08
CA PHE A 111 -8.10 14.20 0.09
C PHE A 111 -9.16 15.28 0.05
N THR A 112 -10.25 15.08 -0.70
CA THR A 112 -11.38 16.02 -0.78
C THR A 112 -12.15 16.17 0.53
N GLN A 113 -12.02 15.21 1.44
CA GLN A 113 -12.71 15.18 2.74
C GLN A 113 -11.75 15.43 3.90
N SER A 114 -10.51 14.96 3.78
CA SER A 114 -9.48 15.02 4.82
C SER A 114 -8.69 16.34 4.81
N LEU A 115 -8.71 17.09 3.69
CA LEU A 115 -8.16 18.44 3.59
C LEU A 115 -9.25 19.47 3.77
N SER A 116 -8.91 20.65 4.30
CA SER A 116 -9.80 21.80 4.28
C SER A 116 -10.08 22.24 2.85
N PRO A 117 -11.24 22.89 2.56
CA PRO A 117 -11.55 23.39 1.21
C PRO A 117 -10.46 24.31 0.66
N ALA A 118 -9.89 25.16 1.52
CA ALA A 118 -8.82 26.08 1.15
C ALA A 118 -7.54 25.31 0.74
N ARG A 119 -7.14 24.31 1.53
CA ARG A 119 -5.94 23.50 1.25
C ARG A 119 -6.14 22.62 0.02
N TRP A 120 -7.30 21.99 -0.13
CA TRP A 120 -7.65 21.25 -1.35
C TRP A 120 -7.57 22.14 -2.59
N LYS A 121 -8.17 23.34 -2.56
CA LYS A 121 -8.10 24.30 -3.67
C LYS A 121 -6.65 24.70 -4.01
N ALA A 122 -5.79 24.84 -3.00
CA ALA A 122 -4.39 25.19 -3.17
C ALA A 122 -3.54 24.04 -3.76
N LEU A 123 -3.91 22.76 -3.49
CA LEU A 123 -3.10 21.60 -3.84
C LEU A 123 -3.58 20.85 -5.08
N ARG A 124 -4.87 20.84 -5.40
CA ARG A 124 -5.48 19.94 -6.42
C ARG A 124 -4.85 19.98 -7.81
N TRP A 125 -4.17 21.07 -8.17
CA TRP A 125 -3.46 21.21 -9.45
C TRP A 125 -1.93 21.20 -9.31
N ARG A 126 -1.43 20.98 -8.11
CA ARG A 126 0.00 20.88 -7.83
C ARG A 126 0.38 19.41 -7.65
N PHE A 127 0.38 18.65 -8.75
CA PHE A 127 0.47 17.19 -8.76
C PHE A 127 1.49 16.62 -7.76
N PHE A 128 2.75 17.03 -7.81
CA PHE A 128 3.75 16.52 -6.88
C PHE A 128 3.48 16.92 -5.42
N ARG A 129 3.04 18.15 -5.15
CA ARG A 129 2.72 18.55 -3.78
C ARG A 129 1.53 17.77 -3.22
N LEU A 130 0.55 17.51 -4.05
CA LEU A 130 -0.59 16.68 -3.67
C LEU A 130 -0.18 15.22 -3.49
N HIS A 131 0.72 14.72 -4.36
CA HIS A 131 1.27 13.36 -4.25
C HIS A 131 2.07 13.14 -2.95
N PHE A 132 2.74 14.16 -2.45
CA PHE A 132 3.42 14.10 -1.15
C PHE A 132 2.51 14.38 0.05
N GLN A 133 1.21 14.68 -0.16
CA GLN A 133 0.28 14.94 0.93
C GLN A 133 0.10 13.74 1.87
N TYR A 134 0.29 12.51 1.38
CA TYR A 134 0.26 11.31 2.24
C TYR A 134 1.22 11.41 3.43
N LEU A 135 2.36 12.08 3.28
CA LEU A 135 3.41 12.24 4.30
C LEU A 135 3.23 13.50 5.15
N CYS A 136 2.16 14.23 4.94
CA CYS A 136 1.87 15.50 5.63
C CYS A 136 0.64 15.37 6.54
N ALA A 137 0.54 16.27 7.52
CA ALA A 137 -0.64 16.36 8.37
C ALA A 137 -1.90 16.73 7.56
N PHE A 138 -3.03 16.21 7.99
CA PHE A 138 -4.34 16.51 7.43
C PHE A 138 -5.09 17.51 8.32
N ASP A 139 -5.88 18.40 7.71
CA ASP A 139 -6.70 19.35 8.46
C ASP A 139 -7.87 18.64 9.17
N ARG A 140 -8.34 17.54 8.58
CA ARG A 140 -9.48 16.74 9.02
C ARG A 140 -9.18 15.25 8.83
N PRO A 141 -8.26 14.68 9.64
CA PRO A 141 -7.87 13.30 9.47
C PRO A 141 -9.09 12.37 9.58
N LYS A 142 -9.12 11.37 8.70
CA LYS A 142 -10.11 10.28 8.67
C LYS A 142 -9.45 8.99 9.15
N ASP A 143 -9.67 7.90 8.45
CA ASP A 143 -9.06 6.61 8.77
C ASP A 143 -7.54 6.62 8.58
N TYR A 144 -7.07 7.42 7.62
CA TYR A 144 -5.66 7.58 7.33
C TYR A 144 -5.10 8.86 7.95
N ASP A 145 -4.07 8.71 8.75
CA ASP A 145 -3.20 9.78 9.28
C ASP A 145 -1.79 9.23 9.43
N TYR A 146 -0.84 9.78 8.67
CA TYR A 146 0.54 9.31 8.64
C TYR A 146 1.20 9.32 10.01
N PHE A 147 1.03 10.40 10.76
CA PHE A 147 1.69 10.55 12.06
C PHE A 147 1.06 9.65 13.12
N GLN A 148 -0.25 9.44 13.07
CA GLN A 148 -0.91 8.49 13.95
C GLN A 148 -0.53 7.02 13.65
N ILE A 149 -0.16 6.72 12.41
CA ILE A 149 0.30 5.38 12.03
C ILE A 149 1.76 5.19 12.43
N THR A 150 2.64 6.17 12.14
CA THR A 150 4.09 6.00 12.28
C THR A 150 4.62 6.33 13.68
N ALA A 151 3.89 7.13 14.46
CA ALA A 151 4.29 7.59 15.79
C ALA A 151 3.18 7.45 16.85
N GLY A 152 2.04 6.88 16.50
CA GLY A 152 0.94 6.61 17.43
C GLY A 152 1.14 5.29 18.20
N PRO A 153 0.26 4.99 19.16
CA PRO A 153 0.41 3.85 20.06
C PRO A 153 -0.09 2.51 19.49
N LEU A 154 -0.72 2.49 18.31
CA LEU A 154 -1.31 1.27 17.75
C LEU A 154 -0.45 0.71 16.62
N THR A 155 -0.29 -0.62 16.58
CA THR A 155 0.25 -1.30 15.42
C THR A 155 -0.65 -1.11 14.20
N LEU A 156 -0.13 -1.28 12.99
CA LEU A 156 -0.92 -1.20 11.76
C LEU A 156 -2.08 -2.19 11.77
N ALA A 157 -1.85 -3.41 12.28
CA ALA A 157 -2.86 -4.45 12.44
C ALA A 157 -3.99 -4.04 13.37
N ASP A 158 -3.64 -3.48 14.53
CA ASP A 158 -4.64 -3.07 15.54
C ASP A 158 -5.46 -1.86 15.07
N ARG A 159 -4.81 -0.93 14.37
CA ARG A 159 -5.47 0.27 13.81
C ARG A 159 -6.53 -0.08 12.76
N PHE A 160 -6.28 -1.08 11.93
CA PHE A 160 -7.14 -1.43 10.80
C PHE A 160 -7.82 -2.80 10.96
N ARG A 161 -7.91 -3.35 12.18
CA ARG A 161 -8.43 -4.70 12.47
C ARG A 161 -9.77 -4.99 11.83
N ASP A 162 -10.73 -4.08 11.96
CA ASP A 162 -12.12 -4.28 11.47
C ASP A 162 -12.43 -3.38 10.26
N ARG A 163 -11.40 -2.83 9.63
CA ARG A 163 -11.55 -1.92 8.50
C ARG A 163 -11.77 -2.71 7.20
N ALA A 164 -12.96 -2.55 6.62
CA ALA A 164 -13.20 -3.05 5.26
C ALA A 164 -12.48 -2.21 4.20
N PRO A 165 -12.07 -2.78 3.07
CA PRO A 165 -11.53 -2.02 1.94
C PRO A 165 -12.50 -0.94 1.46
N SER A 166 -11.98 0.12 0.84
CA SER A 166 -12.82 1.16 0.22
C SER A 166 -13.73 0.53 -0.83
N ALA A 167 -15.02 0.89 -0.81
CA ALA A 167 -16.02 0.33 -1.73
C ALA A 167 -15.70 0.62 -3.20
N SER A 168 -15.00 1.72 -3.48
CA SER A 168 -14.58 2.14 -4.82
C SER A 168 -13.21 1.59 -5.24
N ARG A 169 -12.64 0.61 -4.52
CA ARG A 169 -11.39 -0.03 -4.96
C ARG A 169 -11.57 -0.72 -6.30
N ILE A 170 -10.50 -0.74 -7.08
CA ILE A 170 -10.43 -1.42 -8.38
C ILE A 170 -9.64 -2.71 -8.17
N ASP A 171 -10.32 -3.85 -8.30
CA ASP A 171 -9.77 -5.19 -8.08
C ASP A 171 -9.93 -6.13 -9.29
N VAL A 172 -10.11 -5.54 -10.47
CA VAL A 172 -10.21 -6.25 -11.75
C VAL A 172 -8.84 -6.32 -12.43
N ALA A 173 -8.44 -7.50 -12.90
CA ALA A 173 -7.19 -7.70 -13.63
C ALA A 173 -7.14 -6.81 -14.88
N ALA A 174 -6.09 -6.00 -15.00
CA ALA A 174 -5.89 -5.07 -16.10
C ALA A 174 -4.60 -5.35 -16.89
N SER A 175 -3.61 -6.01 -16.27
CA SER A 175 -2.36 -6.38 -16.95
C SER A 175 -2.58 -7.51 -17.96
N LYS A 176 -2.00 -7.36 -19.14
CA LYS A 176 -1.90 -8.46 -20.13
C LYS A 176 -0.72 -9.41 -19.83
N TYR A 177 0.17 -9.04 -18.94
CA TYR A 177 1.33 -9.85 -18.54
C TYR A 177 1.15 -10.31 -17.08
N THR A 178 0.91 -11.60 -16.92
CA THR A 178 0.62 -12.21 -15.60
C THR A 178 1.66 -13.24 -15.17
N SER A 179 2.66 -13.53 -16.01
CA SER A 179 3.71 -14.49 -15.67
C SER A 179 4.52 -14.02 -14.47
N MET A 180 4.78 -14.93 -13.53
CA MET A 180 5.56 -14.71 -12.33
C MET A 180 6.94 -15.37 -12.46
N ALA A 181 7.92 -14.93 -11.66
CA ALA A 181 9.16 -15.68 -11.48
C ALA A 181 8.83 -17.04 -10.84
N LEU A 182 9.50 -18.08 -11.31
CA LEU A 182 9.45 -19.37 -10.62
C LEU A 182 10.14 -19.24 -9.26
N PRO A 183 9.65 -19.93 -8.21
CA PRO A 183 10.29 -19.95 -6.91
C PRO A 183 11.68 -20.59 -6.96
#